data_49ed58e4aa13b9e845c85a5ce4150880
#
_entry.id   49ed58e4aa13b9e845c85a5ce4150880
#
_cell.length_a   1.000
_cell.length_b   1.000
_cell.length_c   1.000
_cell.angle_alpha   90.00
_cell.angle_beta   90.00
_cell.angle_gamma   90.00
#
_symmetry.space_group_name_H-M   'P 1'
#
loop_
_entity.id
_entity.type
_entity.pdbx_description
1 polymer ?
#
loop_
_entity_poly.entity_id
_entity_poly.type
_entity_poly.pdbx_seq_one_letter_code
_entity_poly.pdbx_strand_id
1 'polypeptide(L)'
;MLSSPRQYFVMSLSTSKRDAGYFNMVSKTTVERLHRGLRGRRGLTARMVYTRSRRGVPSALAALNVLYVLVATGRASIDSRRASRELFFNVRR
;
A
#
# COMPACT_ATOMS: atom_id res chain seq x y z
N MET A 1 -0.50 -6.90 10.68
CA MET A 1 -1.69 -6.21 10.13
C MET A 1 -2.95 -6.79 10.73
N LEU A 2 -3.85 -5.96 11.12
CA LEU A 2 -5.15 -6.35 11.64
C LEU A 2 -6.24 -6.01 10.64
N SER A 3 -7.36 -6.69 10.71
CA SER A 3 -8.49 -6.38 9.83
C SER A 3 -9.82 -6.53 10.56
N SER A 4 -10.79 -5.71 10.14
CA SER A 4 -12.19 -5.84 10.49
C SER A 4 -12.97 -6.24 9.24
N PRO A 5 -14.30 -6.48 9.32
CA PRO A 5 -15.08 -6.82 8.13
C PRO A 5 -14.99 -5.80 6.98
N ARG A 6 -14.72 -4.54 7.29
CA ARG A 6 -14.72 -3.47 6.27
C ARG A 6 -13.38 -2.78 6.07
N GLN A 7 -12.40 -2.99 6.96
CA GLN A 7 -11.17 -2.23 6.93
C GLN A 7 -9.95 -3.06 7.30
N TYR A 8 -8.80 -2.64 6.79
CA TYR A 8 -7.51 -3.09 7.22
C TYR A 8 -6.88 -2.02 8.11
N PHE A 9 -6.13 -2.47 9.10
CA PHE A 9 -5.36 -1.60 9.98
C PHE A 9 -3.88 -1.82 9.69
N VAL A 10 -3.22 -0.79 9.18
CA VAL A 10 -1.81 -0.82 8.87
C VAL A 10 -1.07 -0.03 9.93
N MET A 11 -0.12 -0.68 10.60
CA MET A 11 0.71 -0.02 11.59
C MET A 11 2.09 0.26 11.00
N SER A 12 2.50 1.53 11.06
CA SER A 12 3.83 1.96 10.66
C SER A 12 4.57 2.47 11.89
N LEU A 13 5.85 2.12 12.01
CA LEU A 13 6.70 2.64 13.06
C LEU A 13 7.61 3.73 12.48
N SER A 14 7.64 4.88 13.15
CA SER A 14 8.57 5.93 12.77
C SER A 14 9.94 5.62 13.35
N THR A 15 10.96 5.67 12.51
CA THR A 15 12.35 5.49 12.95
C THR A 15 12.92 6.72 13.63
N SER A 16 12.28 7.88 13.50
CA SER A 16 12.76 9.14 14.04
C SER A 16 12.22 9.45 15.44
N LYS A 17 11.19 8.71 15.90
CA LYS A 17 10.60 8.90 17.22
C LYS A 17 10.38 7.54 17.88
N ARG A 18 10.81 7.42 19.14
CA ARG A 18 10.79 6.14 19.85
C ARG A 18 9.42 5.50 19.98
N ASP A 19 8.38 6.32 20.18
CA ASP A 19 7.04 5.81 20.50
C ASP A 19 6.00 6.18 19.44
N ALA A 20 6.45 6.60 18.27
CA ALA A 20 5.53 7.02 17.23
C ALA A 20 5.13 5.82 16.37
N GLY A 21 4.01 5.22 16.70
CA GLY A 21 3.32 4.28 15.85
C GLY A 21 2.12 4.97 15.21
N TYR A 22 1.90 4.70 13.95
CA TYR A 22 0.73 5.20 13.24
C TYR A 22 -0.16 4.04 12.85
N PHE A 23 -1.43 4.13 13.25
CA PHE A 23 -2.45 3.24 12.73
C PHE A 23 -3.16 3.95 11.59
N ASN A 24 -3.10 3.36 10.41
CA ASN A 24 -3.84 3.84 9.27
C ASN A 24 -4.93 2.83 8.94
N MET A 25 -6.15 3.30 8.82
CA MET A 25 -7.27 2.48 8.40
C MET A 25 -7.40 2.56 6.89
N VAL A 26 -7.51 1.39 6.26
CA VAL A 26 -7.68 1.29 4.81
C VAL A 26 -8.93 0.50 4.52
N SER A 27 -9.86 1.12 3.79
CA SER A 27 -11.11 0.47 3.39
C SER A 27 -10.84 -0.74 2.51
N LYS A 28 -11.46 -1.88 2.81
CA LYS A 28 -11.35 -3.07 1.96
C LYS A 28 -11.88 -2.82 0.57
N THR A 29 -12.92 -2.00 0.43
CA THR A 29 -13.44 -1.61 -0.89
C THR A 29 -12.38 -0.87 -1.70
N THR A 30 -11.66 0.06 -1.09
CA THR A 30 -10.57 0.78 -1.76
C THR A 30 -9.47 -0.18 -2.19
N VAL A 31 -9.06 -1.10 -1.30
CA VAL A 31 -8.02 -2.08 -1.60
C VAL A 31 -8.43 -2.94 -2.80
N GLU A 32 -9.66 -3.46 -2.80
CA GLU A 32 -10.14 -4.30 -3.89
C GLU A 32 -10.22 -3.54 -5.21
N ARG A 33 -10.67 -2.29 -5.17
CA ARG A 33 -10.74 -1.44 -6.38
C ARG A 33 -9.36 -1.21 -6.96
N LEU A 34 -8.40 -0.82 -6.13
CA LEU A 34 -7.03 -0.58 -6.59
C LEU A 34 -6.36 -1.85 -7.05
N HIS A 35 -6.53 -2.95 -6.33
CA HIS A 35 -5.99 -4.24 -6.74
C HIS A 35 -6.47 -4.64 -8.13
N ARG A 36 -7.75 -4.45 -8.39
CA ARG A 36 -8.36 -4.77 -9.69
C ARG A 36 -7.71 -4.00 -10.83
N GLY A 37 -7.39 -2.71 -10.61
CA GLY A 37 -6.72 -1.87 -11.60
C GLY A 37 -5.22 -2.08 -11.71
N LEU A 38 -4.58 -2.68 -10.69
CA LEU A 38 -3.12 -2.85 -10.64
C LEU A 38 -2.66 -4.28 -10.90
N ARG A 39 -3.57 -5.21 -11.09
CA ARG A 39 -3.24 -6.63 -11.27
C ARG A 39 -2.25 -6.83 -12.40
N GLY A 40 -1.17 -7.55 -12.10
CA GLY A 40 -0.14 -7.88 -13.08
C GLY A 40 0.87 -6.76 -13.34
N ARG A 41 0.73 -5.60 -12.72
CA ARG A 41 1.66 -4.50 -12.92
C ARG A 41 2.88 -4.63 -12.03
N ARG A 42 4.02 -4.20 -12.55
CA ARG A 42 5.31 -4.28 -11.86
C ARG A 42 5.96 -2.91 -11.75
N GLY A 43 6.86 -2.79 -10.77
CA GLY A 43 7.64 -1.57 -10.60
C GLY A 43 6.82 -0.37 -10.18
N LEU A 44 5.77 -0.60 -9.40
CA LEU A 44 4.87 0.47 -8.94
C LEU A 44 5.42 1.14 -7.69
N THR A 45 5.36 2.46 -7.65
CA THR A 45 5.62 3.23 -6.44
C THR A 45 4.30 3.77 -5.90
N ALA A 46 4.30 4.17 -4.61
CA ALA A 46 3.12 4.79 -4.02
C ALA A 46 2.70 6.06 -4.78
N ARG A 47 3.69 6.84 -5.24
CA ARG A 47 3.42 8.05 -6.03
C ARG A 47 2.72 7.73 -7.34
N MET A 48 3.17 6.69 -8.05
CA MET A 48 2.55 6.27 -9.30
C MET A 48 1.10 5.85 -9.08
N VAL A 49 0.84 5.07 -8.03
CA VAL A 49 -0.52 4.63 -7.71
C VAL A 49 -1.40 5.82 -7.35
N TYR A 50 -0.89 6.74 -6.55
CA TYR A 50 -1.62 7.95 -6.19
C TYR A 50 -1.96 8.79 -7.43
N THR A 51 -1.00 8.99 -8.32
CA THR A 51 -1.20 9.80 -9.53
C THR A 51 -2.28 9.20 -10.43
N ARG A 52 -2.34 7.87 -10.53
CA ARG A 52 -3.33 7.18 -11.37
C ARG A 52 -4.71 7.08 -10.72
N SER A 53 -4.78 7.14 -9.41
CA SER A 53 -6.00 6.80 -8.66
C SER A 53 -6.38 7.90 -7.67
N ARG A 54 -6.22 9.16 -8.04
CA ARG A 54 -6.49 10.30 -7.16
C ARG A 54 -7.89 10.30 -6.57
N ARG A 55 -8.88 9.77 -7.29
CA ARG A 55 -10.25 9.68 -6.79
C ARG A 55 -10.41 8.61 -5.72
N GLY A 56 -9.58 7.57 -5.76
CA GLY A 56 -9.68 6.44 -4.83
C GLY A 56 -8.81 6.59 -3.60
N VAL A 57 -7.74 7.37 -3.67
CA VAL A 57 -6.81 7.58 -2.56
C VAL A 57 -6.48 9.06 -2.42
N PRO A 58 -6.58 9.61 -1.19
CA PRO A 58 -6.39 11.04 -0.97
C PRO A 58 -4.94 11.49 -0.94
N SER A 59 -3.98 10.56 -0.85
CA SER A 59 -2.57 10.92 -0.72
C SER A 59 -1.67 9.77 -1.14
N ALA A 60 -0.39 10.07 -1.38
CA ALA A 60 0.61 9.03 -1.65
C ALA A 60 0.79 8.11 -0.45
N LEU A 61 0.64 8.61 0.77
CA LEU A 61 0.69 7.78 1.97
C LEU A 61 -0.44 6.76 2.00
N ALA A 62 -1.66 7.18 1.63
CA ALA A 62 -2.79 6.27 1.54
C ALA A 62 -2.55 5.19 0.48
N ALA A 63 -1.97 5.56 -0.68
CA ALA A 63 -1.60 4.60 -1.70
C ALA A 63 -0.55 3.61 -1.19
N LEU A 64 0.44 4.08 -0.44
CA LEU A 64 1.44 3.22 0.17
C LEU A 64 0.81 2.20 1.13
N ASN A 65 -0.15 2.64 1.94
CA ASN A 65 -0.86 1.75 2.86
C ASN A 65 -1.64 0.66 2.11
N VAL A 66 -2.27 0.99 0.99
CA VAL A 66 -2.93 -0.01 0.14
C VAL A 66 -1.93 -1.03 -0.37
N LEU A 67 -0.77 -0.58 -0.85
CA LEU A 67 0.29 -1.48 -1.32
C LEU A 67 0.78 -2.41 -0.22
N TYR A 68 0.95 -1.91 1.01
CA TYR A 68 1.32 -2.74 2.15
C TYR A 68 0.26 -3.80 2.46
N VAL A 69 -1.02 -3.45 2.37
CA VAL A 69 -2.10 -4.42 2.54
C VAL A 69 -2.02 -5.51 1.48
N LEU A 70 -1.75 -5.15 0.23
CA LEU A 70 -1.59 -6.14 -0.84
C LEU A 70 -0.41 -7.08 -0.57
N VAL A 71 0.70 -6.55 -0.07
CA VAL A 71 1.85 -7.39 0.30
C VAL A 71 1.47 -8.33 1.46
N ALA A 72 0.85 -7.80 2.50
CA ALA A 72 0.47 -8.60 3.67
C ALA A 72 -0.56 -9.69 3.35
N THR A 73 -1.38 -9.47 2.34
CA THR A 73 -2.38 -10.47 1.90
C THR A 73 -1.87 -11.39 0.79
N GLY A 74 -0.59 -11.29 0.43
CA GLY A 74 0.02 -12.15 -0.58
C GLY A 74 -0.29 -11.78 -2.02
N ARG A 75 -0.90 -10.62 -2.26
CA ARG A 75 -1.30 -10.17 -3.60
C ARG A 75 -0.26 -9.29 -4.27
N ALA A 76 0.78 -8.89 -3.54
CA ALA A 76 1.88 -8.11 -4.09
C ALA A 76 3.17 -8.46 -3.37
N SER A 77 4.29 -8.05 -3.93
CA SER A 77 5.62 -8.19 -3.32
C SER A 77 6.41 -6.90 -3.50
N ILE A 78 7.37 -6.69 -2.61
CA ILE A 78 8.31 -5.58 -2.73
C ILE A 78 9.46 -6.04 -3.63
N ASP A 79 9.82 -5.23 -4.62
CA ASP A 79 10.92 -5.55 -5.52
C ASP A 79 12.25 -5.19 -4.86
N SER A 80 12.92 -6.18 -4.30
CA SER A 80 14.18 -6.00 -3.59
C SER A 80 15.37 -5.74 -4.52
N ARG A 81 15.20 -5.90 -5.82
CA ARG A 81 16.29 -5.66 -6.78
C ARG A 81 16.50 -4.19 -7.07
N ARG A 82 15.57 -3.34 -6.68
CA ARG A 82 15.66 -1.91 -6.89
C ARG A 82 16.11 -1.22 -5.60
N ALA A 83 17.36 -0.77 -5.58
CA ALA A 83 17.91 -0.01 -4.47
C ALA A 83 17.57 1.46 -4.67
N SER A 84 16.56 1.95 -3.97
CA SER A 84 16.08 3.32 -4.07
C SER A 84 15.46 3.73 -2.74
N ARG A 85 15.31 5.04 -2.53
CA ARG A 85 14.57 5.57 -1.38
C ARG A 85 13.08 5.22 -1.47
N GLU A 86 12.57 5.02 -2.67
CA GLU A 86 11.20 4.60 -2.89
C GLU A 86 11.13 3.08 -2.97
N LEU A 87 10.09 2.52 -2.38
CA LEU A 87 9.79 1.11 -2.52
C LEU A 87 9.05 0.87 -3.82
N PHE A 88 9.45 -0.17 -4.52
CA PHE A 88 8.80 -0.63 -5.74
C PHE A 88 8.03 -1.91 -5.46
N PHE A 89 6.80 -1.96 -5.95
CA PHE A 89 5.89 -3.07 -5.70
C PHE A 89 5.51 -3.76 -7.01
N ASN A 90 5.40 -5.08 -6.93
CA ASN A 90 4.93 -5.90 -8.04
C ASN A 90 3.61 -6.54 -7.60
N VAL A 91 2.53 -6.26 -8.34
CA VAL A 91 1.20 -6.76 -8.01
C VAL A 91 0.94 -8.01 -8.85
N ARG A 92 0.54 -9.08 -8.19
CA ARG A 92 0.22 -10.35 -8.85
C ARG A 92 -1.12 -10.25 -9.56
N ARG A 93 -1.25 -11.05 -10.58
CA ARG A 93 -2.53 -11.19 -11.27
C ARG A 93 -3.61 -11.80 -10.40
#